data_e63c59a9977cf33288f7d46e188d2367
#
_entry.id   e63c59a9977cf33288f7d46e188d2367
#
_cell.length_a   1.000
_cell.length_b   1.000
_cell.length_c   1.000
_cell.angle_alpha   90.00
_cell.angle_beta   90.00
_cell.angle_gamma   90.00
#
_symmetry.space_group_name_H-M   'P 1'
#
loop_
_entity.id
_entity.type
_entity.pdbx_description
1 polymer ?
#
loop_
_entity_poly.entity_id
_entity_poly.type
_entity_poly.pdbx_seq_one_letter_code
_entity_poly.pdbx_strand_id
1 'polypeptide(L)'
;MYRTVYHAKIYVDRVGQRSFAGLTDSKRGYGMGRRMVGLHAVFLASALMLGGCGTGNKVVNFEIPNENVTTITFFGNKYEPENVTVIEEILSDFMKENPGIRVSYESLKGNEYYEALGKRFDAGKGDDVFMVNHDVLLEMQSRGQLVDLSGLKTIQDYSDRMLRQMVEHGKIYWVPTTVSGFGLYCNKKLLKEHKQKLPENLQEWRQVCSYFKEQGITPVIANNDISLKTLAIGRSFYSAYQENREDEMFRHLNEGKEQLSFCMTPGFSLVKEFIDNGYVDAGKALETRKTSDDLEEFVKGESPFMLTGAWAAGRVEGMDPDFDFVVAPYPVLEDGGLVVINADTRLSVNRASEHIDEALAFVEFFTRSENIQKFADQQSSFSPLREGIPSSVKEIQPIVSCYQSGRTVIGTDALLEFPIWELTARASERLMKGEELEDTMKWMDQEAAGRRGGW
;
A
#
# COMPACT_ATOMS: atom_id res chain seq x y z
N MET A 1 22.44 19.54 4.19
CA MET A 1 21.13 19.83 3.57
C MET A 1 20.08 19.24 4.50
N TYR A 2 19.44 20.05 5.33
CA TYR A 2 18.46 19.56 6.32
C TYR A 2 17.11 19.43 5.62
N ARG A 3 16.56 18.19 5.55
CA ARG A 3 15.18 17.91 5.12
C ARG A 3 14.25 18.17 6.29
N THR A 4 13.29 19.03 6.09
CA THR A 4 12.19 19.28 7.04
C THR A 4 11.21 18.12 6.95
N VAL A 5 11.04 17.38 8.04
CA VAL A 5 10.03 16.33 8.17
C VAL A 5 8.75 17.00 8.65
N TYR A 6 7.68 16.89 7.86
CA TYR A 6 6.35 17.35 8.26
C TYR A 6 5.62 16.22 8.96
N HIS A 7 5.36 16.39 10.25
CA HIS A 7 4.44 15.55 11.01
C HIS A 7 3.07 16.24 11.02
N ALA A 8 2.08 15.64 10.38
CA ALA A 8 0.70 16.05 10.54
C ALA A 8 0.06 15.17 11.64
N LYS A 9 -0.15 15.72 12.82
CA LYS A 9 -1.02 15.13 13.84
C LYS A 9 -2.40 15.74 13.66
N ILE A 10 -3.37 14.93 13.29
CA ILE A 10 -4.75 15.37 13.11
C ILE A 10 -5.59 14.80 14.25
N TYR A 11 -6.28 15.69 14.97
CA TYR A 11 -7.28 15.33 15.96
C TYR A 11 -8.65 15.60 15.37
N VAL A 12 -9.51 14.61 15.33
CA VAL A 12 -10.90 14.78 14.91
C VAL A 12 -11.75 15.10 16.14
N ASP A 13 -12.33 16.28 16.17
CA ASP A 13 -13.21 16.69 17.26
C ASP A 13 -14.69 16.39 16.93
N ARG A 14 -15.50 16.26 17.97
CA ARG A 14 -16.90 15.79 17.96
C ARG A 14 -17.88 16.57 17.07
N VAL A 15 -17.45 17.64 16.38
CA VAL A 15 -18.33 18.57 15.67
C VAL A 15 -17.95 18.82 14.21
N GLY A 16 -17.08 18.03 13.60
CA GLY A 16 -16.86 18.07 12.14
C GLY A 16 -16.39 19.42 11.57
N GLN A 17 -15.77 20.29 12.36
CA GLN A 17 -15.19 21.54 11.85
C GLN A 17 -13.66 21.47 11.86
N ARG A 18 -13.07 21.63 10.68
CA ARG A 18 -11.63 21.70 10.48
C ARG A 18 -11.06 23.00 11.03
N SER A 19 -10.06 22.92 11.92
CA SER A 19 -9.21 24.07 12.21
C SER A 19 -7.78 23.76 11.78
N PHE A 20 -7.27 24.54 10.84
CA PHE A 20 -5.84 24.55 10.51
C PHE A 20 -5.12 25.38 11.58
N ALA A 21 -4.21 24.76 12.32
CA ALA A 21 -3.27 25.49 13.16
C ALA A 21 -2.13 26.03 12.29
N GLY A 22 -1.99 27.37 12.29
CA GLY A 22 -1.10 28.11 11.44
C GLY A 22 0.40 27.83 11.71
N LEU A 23 1.14 27.89 10.63
CA LEU A 23 2.60 27.92 10.58
C LEU A 23 3.13 29.19 11.29
N THR A 24 3.92 29.04 12.34
CA THR A 24 4.76 30.12 12.86
C THR A 24 6.20 29.87 12.48
N ASP A 25 6.68 30.73 11.61
CA ASP A 25 8.10 30.83 11.19
C ASP A 25 8.91 31.45 12.34
N SER A 26 9.86 30.70 12.92
CA SER A 26 10.77 31.23 13.94
C SER A 26 12.18 31.35 13.36
N LYS A 27 12.53 32.57 12.99
CA LYS A 27 13.92 32.95 12.70
C LYS A 27 14.68 33.10 14.01
N ARG A 28 15.78 32.35 14.12
CA ARG A 28 16.79 32.47 15.18
C ARG A 28 17.78 33.58 14.88
N GLY A 29 17.92 34.51 15.84
CA GLY A 29 19.07 35.38 15.95
C GLY A 29 19.93 34.98 17.17
N TYR A 30 21.22 34.92 16.97
CA TYR A 30 22.24 34.67 18.00
C TYR A 30 22.42 35.90 18.91
N GLY A 31 22.60 35.68 20.20
CA GLY A 31 23.09 36.69 21.14
C GLY A 31 23.48 36.09 22.48
N MET A 32 24.78 36.13 22.78
CA MET A 32 25.44 35.72 24.01
C MET A 32 25.15 36.66 25.19
N GLY A 33 25.06 36.12 26.41
CA GLY A 33 25.56 36.93 27.55
C GLY A 33 24.80 36.86 28.86
N ARG A 34 25.28 36.05 29.78
CA ARG A 34 25.48 36.26 31.24
C ARG A 34 24.40 36.80 32.20
N ARG A 35 24.11 35.90 33.16
CA ARG A 35 24.08 36.09 34.65
C ARG A 35 22.95 36.85 35.35
N MET A 36 22.38 36.10 36.25
CA MET A 36 22.16 36.30 37.71
C MET A 36 20.83 36.90 38.21
N VAL A 37 20.21 36.11 39.07
CA VAL A 37 19.66 36.38 40.42
C VAL A 37 18.35 37.17 40.57
N GLY A 38 17.35 36.54 41.14
CA GLY A 38 16.68 37.08 42.37
C GLY A 38 15.20 37.39 42.27
N LEU A 39 14.42 36.57 42.85
CA LEU A 39 13.43 36.80 43.92
C LEU A 39 12.22 37.76 43.73
N HIS A 40 11.09 37.21 44.18
CA HIS A 40 9.89 37.81 44.84
C HIS A 40 8.85 38.46 43.90
N ALA A 41 7.75 37.83 43.81
CA ALA A 41 6.44 37.94 44.45
C ALA A 41 5.86 39.35 44.57
N VAL A 42 4.63 39.48 44.21
CA VAL A 42 3.46 40.07 44.91
C VAL A 42 2.40 40.68 43.96
N PHE A 43 1.20 40.28 44.19
CA PHE A 43 -0.10 40.74 43.79
C PHE A 43 -0.25 42.26 43.46
N LEU A 44 -1.06 42.58 42.46
CA LEU A 44 -2.18 43.54 42.68
C LEU A 44 -3.22 43.43 41.53
N ALA A 45 -4.47 43.21 41.97
CA ALA A 45 -5.66 43.34 41.16
C ALA A 45 -6.02 44.82 40.97
N SER A 46 -6.47 45.20 39.79
CA SER A 46 -7.34 46.37 39.62
C SER A 46 -8.20 46.20 38.36
N ALA A 47 -9.49 46.16 38.64
CA ALA A 47 -10.56 46.19 37.65
C ALA A 47 -10.67 47.61 37.03
N LEU A 48 -10.83 47.64 35.71
CA LEU A 48 -11.44 48.81 35.01
C LEU A 48 -12.36 48.29 33.90
N MET A 49 -13.64 48.44 34.15
CA MET A 49 -14.70 48.34 33.15
C MET A 49 -14.63 49.52 32.21
N LEU A 50 -14.62 49.29 30.92
CA LEU A 50 -15.21 50.21 29.93
C LEU A 50 -15.76 49.37 28.77
N GLY A 51 -17.05 49.52 28.53
CA GLY A 51 -17.81 48.83 27.52
C GLY A 51 -17.44 49.26 26.10
N GLY A 52 -17.54 48.31 25.20
CA GLY A 52 -17.44 48.48 23.76
C GLY A 52 -18.18 47.33 23.07
N CYS A 53 -19.18 47.65 22.30
CA CYS A 53 -20.08 46.76 21.59
C CYS A 53 -19.36 45.83 20.57
N GLY A 54 -19.79 44.59 20.56
CA GLY A 54 -20.08 43.85 19.35
C GLY A 54 -18.93 43.14 18.66
N THR A 55 -18.81 41.87 18.90
CA THR A 55 -18.78 40.75 17.95
C THR A 55 -18.49 39.51 18.81
N GLY A 56 -19.36 38.50 18.72
CA GLY A 56 -19.30 37.37 19.63
C GLY A 56 -18.03 36.53 19.42
N ASN A 57 -17.09 36.67 20.33
CA ASN A 57 -16.06 35.67 20.57
C ASN A 57 -16.76 34.45 21.15
N LYS A 58 -16.94 33.41 20.32
CA LYS A 58 -17.23 32.07 20.85
C LYS A 58 -16.04 31.67 21.72
N VAL A 59 -16.26 31.66 23.01
CA VAL A 59 -15.35 31.00 23.95
C VAL A 59 -15.36 29.52 23.59
N VAL A 60 -14.28 29.02 23.03
CA VAL A 60 -14.08 27.60 22.86
C VAL A 60 -13.87 27.03 24.26
N ASN A 61 -14.90 26.44 24.83
CA ASN A 61 -14.77 25.66 26.04
C ASN A 61 -13.89 24.44 25.69
N PHE A 62 -12.67 24.43 26.16
CA PHE A 62 -11.88 23.21 26.26
C PHE A 62 -12.62 22.31 27.26
N GLU A 63 -13.38 21.36 26.77
CA GLU A 63 -13.87 20.28 27.63
C GLU A 63 -12.64 19.58 28.21
N ILE A 64 -12.55 19.52 29.52
CA ILE A 64 -11.56 18.71 30.26
C ILE A 64 -11.74 17.28 29.72
N PRO A 65 -10.67 16.58 29.29
CA PRO A 65 -10.80 15.21 28.83
C PRO A 65 -11.55 14.39 29.88
N ASN A 66 -12.62 13.73 29.46
CA ASN A 66 -13.37 12.83 30.35
C ASN A 66 -12.39 11.76 30.82
N GLU A 67 -12.14 11.62 32.14
CA GLU A 67 -11.16 10.70 32.72
C GLU A 67 -11.40 9.21 32.36
N ASN A 68 -12.51 8.92 31.69
CA ASN A 68 -12.96 7.58 31.30
C ASN A 68 -12.86 7.32 29.79
N VAL A 69 -12.06 8.06 29.02
CA VAL A 69 -11.89 7.80 27.56
C VAL A 69 -10.53 7.17 27.29
N THR A 70 -10.54 5.93 26.85
CA THR A 70 -9.32 5.24 26.37
C THR A 70 -8.93 5.79 24.98
N THR A 71 -7.65 6.12 24.80
CA THR A 71 -7.15 6.52 23.47
C THR A 71 -6.24 5.43 22.93
N ILE A 72 -6.60 4.86 21.77
CA ILE A 72 -5.76 3.93 21.03
C ILE A 72 -5.10 4.63 19.85
N THR A 73 -3.93 4.15 19.46
CA THR A 73 -3.15 4.66 18.33
C THR A 73 -3.31 3.74 17.12
N PHE A 74 -3.50 4.34 15.95
CA PHE A 74 -3.52 3.64 14.67
C PHE A 74 -2.45 4.23 13.76
N PHE A 75 -1.46 3.41 13.36
CA PHE A 75 -0.37 3.82 12.48
C PHE A 75 -0.48 3.16 11.12
N GLY A 76 -0.46 3.94 10.04
CA GLY A 76 -0.71 3.45 8.69
C GLY A 76 0.19 4.03 7.61
N ASN A 77 0.16 3.39 6.43
CA ASN A 77 0.88 3.83 5.24
C ASN A 77 0.00 4.55 4.21
N LYS A 78 -1.25 4.80 4.55
CA LYS A 78 -2.22 5.53 3.70
C LYS A 78 -2.21 7.01 4.11
N TYR A 79 -1.38 7.79 3.44
CA TYR A 79 -1.06 9.18 3.79
C TYR A 79 -1.69 10.20 2.82
N GLU A 80 -2.17 9.75 1.67
CA GLU A 80 -2.79 10.62 0.66
C GLU A 80 -4.11 11.19 1.21
N PRO A 81 -4.43 12.46 0.92
CA PRO A 81 -5.60 13.14 1.50
C PRO A 81 -6.91 12.38 1.32
N GLU A 82 -7.11 11.75 0.16
CA GLU A 82 -8.32 10.99 -0.18
C GLU A 82 -8.42 9.74 0.70
N ASN A 83 -7.29 9.05 0.93
CA ASN A 83 -7.21 7.88 1.78
C ASN A 83 -7.45 8.24 3.25
N VAL A 84 -6.82 9.32 3.70
CA VAL A 84 -6.97 9.84 5.07
C VAL A 84 -8.42 10.23 5.33
N THR A 85 -9.09 10.88 4.37
CA THR A 85 -10.49 11.29 4.51
C THR A 85 -11.41 10.10 4.80
N VAL A 86 -11.29 9.00 4.03
CA VAL A 86 -12.13 7.81 4.25
C VAL A 86 -11.80 7.11 5.56
N ILE A 87 -10.52 7.04 5.92
CA ILE A 87 -10.12 6.50 7.22
C ILE A 87 -10.72 7.34 8.35
N GLU A 88 -10.60 8.68 8.30
CA GLU A 88 -11.16 9.58 9.29
C GLU A 88 -12.69 9.45 9.42
N GLU A 89 -13.42 9.24 8.33
CA GLU A 89 -14.85 8.95 8.36
C GLU A 89 -15.15 7.67 9.14
N ILE A 90 -14.41 6.58 8.85
CA ILE A 90 -14.56 5.29 9.56
C ILE A 90 -14.22 5.48 11.05
N LEU A 91 -13.15 6.19 11.38
CA LEU A 91 -12.78 6.51 12.76
C LEU A 91 -13.87 7.32 13.48
N SER A 92 -14.42 8.33 12.81
CA SER A 92 -15.52 9.16 13.35
C SER A 92 -16.75 8.32 13.66
N ASP A 93 -17.12 7.39 12.77
CA ASP A 93 -18.27 6.54 12.96
C ASP A 93 -18.03 5.51 14.09
N PHE A 94 -16.82 4.93 14.17
CA PHE A 94 -16.41 4.08 15.29
C PHE A 94 -16.53 4.82 16.64
N MET A 95 -15.99 6.02 16.75
CA MET A 95 -16.01 6.81 17.99
C MET A 95 -17.43 7.26 18.39
N LYS A 96 -18.35 7.41 17.42
CA LYS A 96 -19.78 7.67 17.72
C LYS A 96 -20.45 6.43 18.35
N GLU A 97 -20.16 5.24 17.83
CA GLU A 97 -20.68 3.99 18.39
C GLU A 97 -20.00 3.61 19.71
N ASN A 98 -18.75 4.02 19.93
CA ASN A 98 -17.94 3.71 21.10
C ASN A 98 -17.46 4.98 21.81
N PRO A 99 -18.33 5.70 22.51
CA PRO A 99 -17.99 7.03 23.08
C PRO A 99 -16.91 6.99 24.16
N GLY A 100 -16.60 5.80 24.72
CA GLY A 100 -15.47 5.56 25.66
C GLY A 100 -14.12 5.33 24.98
N ILE A 101 -14.06 5.26 23.65
CA ILE A 101 -12.83 4.98 22.90
C ILE A 101 -12.56 6.13 21.93
N ARG A 102 -11.31 6.58 21.89
CA ARG A 102 -10.80 7.52 20.89
C ARG A 102 -9.71 6.85 20.08
N VAL A 103 -9.67 7.07 18.76
CA VAL A 103 -8.62 6.58 17.87
C VAL A 103 -7.83 7.76 17.32
N SER A 104 -6.49 7.71 17.46
CA SER A 104 -5.57 8.68 16.86
C SER A 104 -4.85 8.03 15.68
N TYR A 105 -5.08 8.56 14.46
CA TYR A 105 -4.43 8.06 13.25
C TYR A 105 -3.19 8.89 12.90
N GLU A 106 -2.10 8.19 12.60
CA GLU A 106 -0.88 8.77 12.03
C GLU A 106 -0.47 7.96 10.81
N SER A 107 0.08 8.62 9.79
CA SER A 107 0.53 7.93 8.58
C SER A 107 1.84 8.49 8.02
N LEU A 108 2.62 7.60 7.41
CA LEU A 108 3.85 7.93 6.69
C LEU A 108 3.85 7.25 5.31
N LYS A 109 4.66 7.78 4.40
CA LYS A 109 4.76 7.27 3.03
C LYS A 109 5.75 6.09 2.92
N GLY A 110 5.32 5.02 2.24
CA GLY A 110 6.21 4.00 1.67
C GLY A 110 7.20 3.40 2.68
N ASN A 111 8.49 3.35 2.33
CA ASN A 111 9.52 2.75 3.17
C ASN A 111 9.75 3.52 4.49
N GLU A 112 9.52 4.84 4.51
CA GLU A 112 9.61 5.65 5.74
C GLU A 112 8.64 5.14 6.81
N TYR A 113 7.47 4.64 6.39
CA TYR A 113 6.48 4.02 7.26
C TYR A 113 7.04 2.75 7.92
N TYR A 114 7.56 1.81 7.15
CA TYR A 114 8.05 0.53 7.67
C TYR A 114 9.29 0.70 8.55
N GLU A 115 10.19 1.63 8.21
CA GLU A 115 11.32 1.99 9.07
C GLU A 115 10.86 2.59 10.41
N ALA A 116 9.85 3.46 10.39
CA ALA A 116 9.31 4.05 11.61
C ALA A 116 8.58 3.00 12.46
N LEU A 117 7.81 2.10 11.82
CA LEU A 117 7.12 1.00 12.48
C LEU A 117 8.12 0.10 13.22
N GLY A 118 9.18 -0.37 12.54
CA GLY A 118 10.22 -1.18 13.16
C GLY A 118 10.88 -0.48 14.36
N LYS A 119 11.28 0.79 14.19
CA LYS A 119 11.89 1.59 15.29
C LYS A 119 10.96 1.76 16.49
N ARG A 120 9.65 1.92 16.29
CA ARG A 120 8.65 2.02 17.35
C ARG A 120 8.54 0.70 18.12
N PHE A 121 8.49 -0.42 17.41
CA PHE A 121 8.43 -1.75 18.02
C PHE A 121 9.72 -2.10 18.77
N ASP A 122 10.88 -1.84 18.21
CA ASP A 122 12.19 -2.06 18.86
C ASP A 122 12.35 -1.22 20.14
N ALA A 123 11.74 -0.04 20.17
CA ALA A 123 11.72 0.84 21.35
C ALA A 123 10.65 0.48 22.39
N GLY A 124 9.83 -0.56 22.16
CA GLY A 124 8.68 -0.92 23.02
C GLY A 124 7.57 0.15 23.03
N LYS A 125 7.45 0.92 21.93
CA LYS A 125 6.47 2.00 21.75
C LYS A 125 5.65 1.78 20.45
N GLY A 126 5.42 0.52 20.09
CA GLY A 126 4.58 0.17 18.95
C GLY A 126 3.15 0.65 19.16
N ASP A 127 2.53 1.10 18.08
CA ASP A 127 1.14 1.54 18.09
C ASP A 127 0.19 0.36 18.37
N ASP A 128 -1.02 0.64 18.86
CA ASP A 128 -2.00 -0.39 19.24
C ASP A 128 -2.50 -1.14 18.01
N VAL A 129 -2.86 -0.42 16.95
CA VAL A 129 -3.25 -0.95 15.64
C VAL A 129 -2.31 -0.38 14.58
N PHE A 130 -1.91 -1.21 13.63
CA PHE A 130 -0.99 -0.76 12.58
C PHE A 130 -1.18 -1.57 11.29
N MET A 131 -0.71 -0.99 10.16
CA MET A 131 -0.73 -1.64 8.87
C MET A 131 0.57 -2.43 8.64
N VAL A 132 0.47 -3.62 8.05
CA VAL A 132 1.64 -4.46 7.70
C VAL A 132 1.61 -4.87 6.23
N ASN A 133 2.80 -5.10 5.67
CA ASN A 133 2.97 -5.88 4.45
C ASN A 133 3.38 -7.33 4.80
N HIS A 134 3.51 -8.17 3.78
CA HIS A 134 3.86 -9.56 3.97
C HIS A 134 5.21 -9.74 4.67
N ASP A 135 6.25 -9.03 4.20
CA ASP A 135 7.62 -9.23 4.65
C ASP A 135 7.80 -8.80 6.13
N VAL A 136 7.20 -7.66 6.52
CA VAL A 136 7.18 -7.18 7.91
C VAL A 136 6.34 -8.10 8.81
N LEU A 137 5.25 -8.66 8.27
CA LEU A 137 4.39 -9.60 8.98
C LEU A 137 5.17 -10.85 9.40
N LEU A 138 5.94 -11.46 8.48
CA LEU A 138 6.79 -12.62 8.77
C LEU A 138 7.75 -12.34 9.94
N GLU A 139 8.41 -11.18 9.91
CA GLU A 139 9.31 -10.76 11.00
C GLU A 139 8.58 -10.61 12.34
N MET A 140 7.44 -9.89 12.36
CA MET A 140 6.68 -9.64 13.59
C MET A 140 6.07 -10.92 14.17
N GLN A 141 5.62 -11.84 13.31
CA GLN A 141 5.11 -13.14 13.73
C GLN A 141 6.21 -13.98 14.40
N SER A 142 7.40 -14.05 13.80
CA SER A 142 8.54 -14.78 14.39
C SER A 142 8.94 -14.27 15.77
N ARG A 143 8.77 -12.95 16.00
CA ARG A 143 9.02 -12.29 17.29
C ARG A 143 7.84 -12.38 18.27
N GLY A 144 6.69 -12.95 17.85
CA GLY A 144 5.49 -13.07 18.69
C GLY A 144 4.88 -11.73 19.09
N GLN A 145 4.96 -10.72 18.23
CA GLN A 145 4.53 -9.33 18.51
C GLN A 145 3.06 -9.06 18.18
N LEU A 146 2.33 -10.03 17.63
CA LEU A 146 0.98 -9.86 17.10
C LEU A 146 -0.07 -10.55 17.97
N VAL A 147 -1.26 -9.95 18.06
CA VAL A 147 -2.46 -10.53 18.69
C VAL A 147 -3.15 -11.48 17.71
N ASP A 148 -3.69 -12.58 18.22
CA ASP A 148 -4.55 -13.48 17.46
C ASP A 148 -5.93 -12.85 17.24
N LEU A 149 -6.28 -12.61 15.99
CA LEU A 149 -7.53 -11.97 15.53
C LEU A 149 -8.62 -12.98 15.17
N SER A 150 -8.40 -14.30 15.32
CA SER A 150 -9.35 -15.33 14.90
C SER A 150 -10.71 -15.25 15.61
N GLY A 151 -10.77 -14.55 16.76
CA GLY A 151 -11.99 -14.30 17.52
C GLY A 151 -12.88 -13.18 17.00
N LEU A 152 -12.46 -12.39 16.01
CA LEU A 152 -13.27 -11.31 15.43
C LEU A 152 -14.46 -11.89 14.67
N LYS A 153 -15.66 -11.33 14.87
CA LYS A 153 -16.89 -11.82 14.22
C LYS A 153 -16.89 -11.63 12.71
N THR A 154 -16.19 -10.62 12.23
CA THR A 154 -16.07 -10.31 10.79
C THR A 154 -15.20 -11.29 10.00
N ILE A 155 -14.46 -12.19 10.66
CA ILE A 155 -13.62 -13.19 9.99
C ILE A 155 -14.46 -14.10 9.07
N GLN A 156 -15.68 -14.48 9.48
CA GLN A 156 -16.57 -15.34 8.69
C GLN A 156 -17.02 -14.72 7.37
N ASP A 157 -16.91 -13.39 7.22
CA ASP A 157 -17.37 -12.67 6.03
C ASP A 157 -16.31 -12.66 4.92
N TYR A 158 -15.06 -13.02 5.25
CA TYR A 158 -13.97 -13.09 4.26
C TYR A 158 -14.17 -14.24 3.26
N SER A 159 -13.73 -14.03 2.02
CA SER A 159 -13.74 -15.07 0.99
C SER A 159 -12.81 -16.23 1.37
N ASP A 160 -13.12 -17.44 0.90
CA ASP A 160 -12.30 -18.62 1.19
C ASP A 160 -10.84 -18.45 0.74
N ARG A 161 -10.62 -17.72 -0.35
CA ARG A 161 -9.27 -17.37 -0.82
C ARG A 161 -8.54 -16.50 0.19
N MET A 162 -9.19 -15.48 0.74
CA MET A 162 -8.57 -14.61 1.75
C MET A 162 -8.38 -15.33 3.08
N LEU A 163 -9.33 -16.15 3.50
CA LEU A 163 -9.16 -16.97 4.71
C LEU A 163 -7.94 -17.90 4.61
N ARG A 164 -7.68 -18.52 3.46
CA ARG A 164 -6.45 -19.32 3.24
C ARG A 164 -5.17 -18.49 3.37
N GLN A 165 -5.23 -17.19 3.01
CA GLN A 165 -4.08 -16.28 3.17
C GLN A 165 -3.89 -15.80 4.61
N MET A 166 -4.94 -15.75 5.41
CA MET A 166 -4.93 -15.20 6.77
C MET A 166 -4.60 -16.24 7.83
N VAL A 167 -5.01 -17.50 7.61
CA VAL A 167 -4.89 -18.56 8.62
C VAL A 167 -3.50 -19.20 8.60
N GLU A 168 -2.77 -19.05 9.69
CA GLU A 168 -1.49 -19.70 9.95
C GLU A 168 -1.57 -20.52 11.24
N HIS A 169 -1.35 -21.83 11.15
CA HIS A 169 -1.45 -22.76 12.30
C HIS A 169 -2.76 -22.59 13.12
N GLY A 170 -3.87 -22.29 12.44
CA GLY A 170 -5.19 -22.10 13.08
C GLY A 170 -5.38 -20.74 13.74
N LYS A 171 -4.48 -19.79 13.55
CA LYS A 171 -4.54 -18.41 14.05
C LYS A 171 -4.57 -17.41 12.91
N ILE A 172 -5.01 -16.20 13.23
CA ILE A 172 -5.06 -15.07 12.30
C ILE A 172 -4.34 -13.88 12.98
N TYR A 173 -3.28 -13.39 12.37
CA TYR A 173 -2.49 -12.28 12.94
C TYR A 173 -2.68 -10.97 12.20
N TRP A 174 -3.41 -10.97 11.11
CA TRP A 174 -3.72 -9.81 10.30
C TRP A 174 -5.02 -10.01 9.52
N VAL A 175 -5.67 -8.92 9.17
CA VAL A 175 -6.87 -8.91 8.34
C VAL A 175 -6.72 -7.91 7.19
N PRO A 176 -6.97 -8.30 5.91
CA PRO A 176 -6.94 -7.36 4.81
C PRO A 176 -8.20 -6.50 4.79
N THR A 177 -8.05 -5.23 4.46
CA THR A 177 -9.20 -4.35 4.21
C THR A 177 -9.45 -4.14 2.72
N THR A 178 -8.49 -4.50 1.88
CA THR A 178 -8.59 -4.45 0.41
C THR A 178 -7.86 -5.62 -0.23
N VAL A 179 -8.20 -5.91 -1.48
CA VAL A 179 -7.39 -6.72 -2.39
C VAL A 179 -6.92 -5.83 -3.53
N SER A 180 -5.65 -5.48 -3.53
CA SER A 180 -5.04 -4.68 -4.59
C SER A 180 -4.87 -5.52 -5.85
N GLY A 181 -5.16 -4.93 -7.02
CA GLY A 181 -4.85 -5.50 -8.33
C GLY A 181 -3.71 -4.75 -9.01
N PHE A 182 -2.92 -5.45 -9.82
CA PHE A 182 -1.88 -4.86 -10.66
C PHE A 182 -2.21 -5.13 -12.13
N GLY A 183 -2.05 -4.11 -12.97
CA GLY A 183 -2.43 -4.21 -14.36
C GLY A 183 -1.65 -3.27 -15.28
N LEU A 184 -1.96 -3.36 -16.56
CA LEU A 184 -1.40 -2.56 -17.64
C LEU A 184 -2.30 -1.35 -17.89
N TYR A 185 -1.84 -0.15 -17.54
CA TYR A 185 -2.47 1.10 -17.95
C TYR A 185 -2.25 1.32 -19.43
N CYS A 186 -3.30 1.62 -20.16
CA CYS A 186 -3.28 1.74 -21.61
C CYS A 186 -3.85 3.09 -22.05
N ASN A 187 -3.06 3.90 -22.73
CA ASN A 187 -3.47 5.15 -23.34
C ASN A 187 -4.27 4.85 -24.61
N LYS A 188 -5.60 4.93 -24.53
CA LYS A 188 -6.52 4.59 -25.63
C LYS A 188 -6.40 5.54 -26.83
N LYS A 189 -6.08 6.82 -26.57
CA LYS A 189 -5.91 7.83 -27.62
C LYS A 189 -4.67 7.52 -28.45
N LEU A 190 -3.51 7.30 -27.80
CA LEU A 190 -2.24 7.03 -28.47
C LEU A 190 -2.31 5.72 -29.27
N LEU A 191 -2.89 4.66 -28.68
CA LEU A 191 -3.12 3.39 -29.40
C LEU A 191 -3.97 3.62 -30.67
N LYS A 192 -5.08 4.36 -30.56
CA LYS A 192 -5.98 4.65 -31.69
C LYS A 192 -5.29 5.50 -32.76
N GLU A 193 -4.56 6.53 -32.40
CA GLU A 193 -3.82 7.39 -33.33
C GLU A 193 -2.81 6.59 -34.18
N HIS A 194 -2.15 5.63 -33.54
CA HIS A 194 -1.22 4.71 -34.17
C HIS A 194 -1.89 3.45 -34.80
N LYS A 195 -3.22 3.35 -34.80
CA LYS A 195 -4.00 2.21 -35.34
C LYS A 195 -3.63 0.87 -34.66
N GLN A 196 -3.16 0.93 -33.40
CA GLN A 196 -2.89 -0.24 -32.59
C GLN A 196 -4.13 -0.60 -31.76
N LYS A 197 -4.28 -1.89 -31.47
CA LYS A 197 -5.33 -2.40 -30.59
C LYS A 197 -4.76 -2.59 -29.17
N LEU A 198 -5.66 -2.65 -28.19
CA LEU A 198 -5.33 -3.09 -26.86
C LEU A 198 -4.85 -4.56 -26.94
N PRO A 199 -3.64 -4.89 -26.45
CA PRO A 199 -3.13 -6.25 -26.53
C PRO A 199 -3.87 -7.17 -25.53
N GLU A 200 -4.32 -8.32 -25.98
CA GLU A 200 -5.04 -9.30 -25.19
C GLU A 200 -4.13 -10.46 -24.70
N ASN A 201 -3.01 -10.69 -25.39
CA ASN A 201 -2.05 -11.76 -25.10
C ASN A 201 -0.60 -11.31 -25.33
N LEU A 202 0.36 -12.16 -24.97
CA LEU A 202 1.78 -11.82 -25.01
C LEU A 202 2.28 -11.51 -26.43
N GLN A 203 1.82 -12.28 -27.42
CA GLN A 203 2.23 -12.06 -28.80
C GLN A 203 1.79 -10.68 -29.29
N GLU A 204 0.55 -10.30 -29.05
CA GLU A 204 0.02 -8.99 -29.41
C GLU A 204 0.74 -7.87 -28.68
N TRP A 205 1.05 -8.06 -27.38
CA TRP A 205 1.77 -7.04 -26.61
C TRP A 205 3.17 -6.80 -27.17
N ARG A 206 3.90 -7.87 -27.49
CA ARG A 206 5.20 -7.77 -28.17
C ARG A 206 5.10 -7.00 -29.49
N GLN A 207 4.08 -7.28 -30.31
CA GLN A 207 3.87 -6.61 -31.59
C GLN A 207 3.64 -5.11 -31.42
N VAL A 208 2.76 -4.73 -30.47
CA VAL A 208 2.47 -3.32 -30.19
C VAL A 208 3.71 -2.62 -29.61
N CYS A 209 4.45 -3.26 -28.70
CA CYS A 209 5.69 -2.70 -28.16
C CYS A 209 6.76 -2.51 -29.23
N SER A 210 6.96 -3.50 -30.11
CA SER A 210 7.88 -3.38 -31.25
C SER A 210 7.52 -2.23 -32.17
N TYR A 211 6.24 -2.10 -32.53
CA TYR A 211 5.75 -1.01 -33.35
C TYR A 211 6.11 0.36 -32.73
N PHE A 212 5.78 0.60 -31.45
CA PHE A 212 6.07 1.89 -30.82
C PHE A 212 7.57 2.15 -30.71
N LYS A 213 8.35 1.09 -30.41
CA LYS A 213 9.82 1.21 -30.38
C LYS A 213 10.39 1.64 -31.73
N GLU A 214 9.88 1.12 -32.85
CA GLU A 214 10.27 1.52 -34.21
C GLU A 214 9.89 2.97 -34.52
N GLN A 215 8.88 3.52 -33.84
CA GLN A 215 8.50 4.94 -33.94
C GLN A 215 9.37 5.84 -33.00
N GLY A 216 10.33 5.28 -32.28
CA GLY A 216 11.17 6.02 -31.32
C GLY A 216 10.48 6.31 -29.99
N ILE A 217 9.36 5.65 -29.70
CA ILE A 217 8.59 5.78 -28.45
C ILE A 217 8.95 4.61 -27.53
N THR A 218 9.29 4.89 -26.28
CA THR A 218 9.43 3.86 -25.24
C THR A 218 8.03 3.34 -24.88
N PRO A 219 7.71 2.05 -25.17
CA PRO A 219 6.32 1.59 -25.08
C PRO A 219 5.80 1.48 -23.64
N VAL A 220 6.65 1.12 -22.68
CA VAL A 220 6.22 0.76 -21.33
C VAL A 220 6.92 1.61 -20.29
N ILE A 221 6.16 2.41 -19.56
CA ILE A 221 6.62 3.09 -18.35
C ILE A 221 6.66 2.08 -17.22
N ALA A 222 7.83 1.91 -16.62
CA ALA A 222 8.04 1.11 -15.43
C ALA A 222 8.61 1.99 -14.30
N ASN A 223 8.42 1.56 -13.05
CA ASN A 223 8.97 2.20 -11.87
C ASN A 223 9.97 1.29 -11.14
N ASN A 224 10.64 1.85 -10.17
CA ASN A 224 11.75 1.23 -9.45
C ASN A 224 11.33 0.22 -8.34
N ASP A 225 10.06 -0.16 -8.29
CA ASP A 225 9.56 -1.08 -7.26
C ASP A 225 8.64 -2.18 -7.83
N ILE A 226 7.39 -1.81 -8.18
CA ILE A 226 6.33 -2.80 -8.40
C ILE A 226 6.17 -3.29 -9.82
N SER A 227 6.59 -2.51 -10.82
CA SER A 227 6.27 -2.76 -12.23
C SER A 227 6.75 -4.11 -12.73
N LEU A 228 8.06 -4.33 -12.71
CA LEU A 228 8.66 -5.52 -13.32
C LEU A 228 8.52 -6.77 -12.42
N LYS A 229 8.56 -6.59 -11.10
CA LYS A 229 8.37 -7.74 -10.19
C LYS A 229 6.97 -8.34 -10.28
N THR A 230 5.92 -7.52 -10.40
CA THR A 230 4.55 -8.05 -10.54
C THR A 230 4.35 -8.76 -11.86
N LEU A 231 4.96 -8.25 -12.93
CA LEU A 231 5.01 -8.91 -14.22
C LEU A 231 5.67 -10.30 -14.12
N ALA A 232 6.86 -10.35 -13.48
CA ALA A 232 7.61 -11.59 -13.27
C ALA A 232 6.83 -12.60 -12.43
N ILE A 233 6.29 -12.19 -11.28
CA ILE A 233 5.49 -13.04 -10.39
C ILE A 233 4.27 -13.60 -11.12
N GLY A 234 3.51 -12.74 -11.82
CA GLY A 234 2.32 -13.15 -12.55
C GLY A 234 2.62 -14.24 -13.57
N ARG A 235 3.61 -14.00 -14.45
CA ARG A 235 4.02 -14.98 -15.46
C ARG A 235 4.57 -16.29 -14.87
N SER A 236 5.30 -16.20 -13.77
CA SER A 236 5.97 -17.34 -13.14
C SER A 236 5.01 -18.28 -12.41
N PHE A 237 4.09 -17.74 -11.63
CA PHE A 237 3.26 -18.57 -10.74
C PHE A 237 1.91 -18.95 -11.34
N TYR A 238 1.49 -18.34 -12.46
CA TYR A 238 0.16 -18.53 -13.02
C TYR A 238 -0.22 -20.00 -13.25
N SER A 239 0.68 -20.82 -13.82
CA SER A 239 0.39 -22.22 -14.09
C SER A 239 0.11 -23.01 -12.81
N ALA A 240 0.83 -22.74 -11.73
CA ALA A 240 0.61 -23.39 -10.44
C ALA A 240 -0.79 -23.09 -9.90
N TYR A 241 -1.22 -21.83 -9.96
CA TYR A 241 -2.56 -21.44 -9.55
C TYR A 241 -3.68 -22.03 -10.42
N GLN A 242 -3.46 -22.15 -11.75
CA GLN A 242 -4.45 -22.74 -12.64
C GLN A 242 -4.59 -24.26 -12.46
N GLU A 243 -3.52 -24.92 -12.02
CA GLU A 243 -3.49 -26.36 -11.79
C GLU A 243 -3.76 -26.71 -10.32
N ASN A 244 -4.05 -25.73 -9.46
CA ASN A 244 -4.20 -25.87 -7.99
C ASN A 244 -3.01 -26.57 -7.34
N ARG A 245 -1.79 -26.22 -7.77
CA ARG A 245 -0.51 -26.77 -7.28
C ARG A 245 0.31 -25.74 -6.49
N GLU A 246 -0.23 -24.53 -6.26
CA GLU A 246 0.46 -23.48 -5.54
C GLU A 246 0.87 -23.89 -4.12
N ASP A 247 0.01 -24.60 -3.40
CA ASP A 247 0.30 -25.09 -2.05
C ASP A 247 1.49 -26.06 -2.03
N GLU A 248 1.55 -26.96 -3.00
CA GLU A 248 2.67 -27.91 -3.14
C GLU A 248 3.95 -27.20 -3.54
N MET A 249 3.88 -26.34 -4.54
CA MET A 249 5.04 -25.58 -5.03
C MET A 249 5.62 -24.71 -3.93
N PHE A 250 4.80 -23.93 -3.21
CA PHE A 250 5.28 -23.03 -2.15
C PHE A 250 5.85 -23.81 -0.96
N ARG A 251 5.25 -24.93 -0.59
CA ARG A 251 5.82 -25.82 0.42
C ARG A 251 7.19 -26.35 0.00
N HIS A 252 7.38 -26.77 -1.26
CA HIS A 252 8.68 -27.22 -1.76
C HIS A 252 9.71 -26.09 -1.77
N LEU A 253 9.30 -24.87 -2.11
CA LEU A 253 10.16 -23.68 -2.03
C LEU A 253 10.57 -23.38 -0.58
N ASN A 254 9.64 -23.40 0.38
CA ASN A 254 9.94 -23.19 1.80
C ASN A 254 10.89 -24.25 2.36
N GLU A 255 10.68 -25.51 2.01
CA GLU A 255 11.52 -26.64 2.44
C GLU A 255 12.88 -26.72 1.71
N GLY A 256 13.10 -25.90 0.68
CA GLY A 256 14.32 -25.95 -0.15
C GLY A 256 14.42 -27.16 -1.06
N LYS A 257 13.33 -27.87 -1.29
CA LYS A 257 13.24 -28.99 -2.23
C LYS A 257 13.19 -28.54 -3.68
N GLU A 258 12.78 -27.30 -3.92
CA GLU A 258 12.74 -26.65 -5.21
C GLU A 258 13.49 -25.31 -5.15
N GLN A 259 14.16 -24.96 -6.23
CA GLN A 259 14.88 -23.69 -6.35
C GLN A 259 13.91 -22.58 -6.79
N LEU A 260 14.02 -21.41 -6.17
CA LEU A 260 13.19 -20.25 -6.53
C LEU A 260 13.45 -19.83 -7.99
N SER A 261 14.71 -19.92 -8.44
CA SER A 261 15.10 -19.65 -9.82
C SER A 261 14.33 -20.48 -10.84
N PHE A 262 14.08 -21.75 -10.56
CA PHE A 262 13.31 -22.62 -11.46
C PHE A 262 11.89 -22.09 -11.67
N CYS A 263 11.23 -21.68 -10.59
CA CYS A 263 9.88 -21.11 -10.66
C CYS A 263 9.88 -19.72 -11.31
N MET A 264 10.87 -18.87 -11.01
CA MET A 264 10.86 -17.46 -11.40
C MET A 264 11.48 -17.16 -12.77
N THR A 265 12.23 -18.08 -13.36
CA THR A 265 12.87 -17.91 -14.68
C THR A 265 11.88 -17.52 -15.77
N PRO A 266 10.67 -18.11 -15.90
CA PRO A 266 9.74 -17.73 -16.97
C PRO A 266 9.34 -16.26 -16.92
N GLY A 267 9.13 -15.71 -15.72
CA GLY A 267 8.76 -14.32 -15.54
C GLY A 267 9.92 -13.35 -15.75
N PHE A 268 11.09 -13.67 -15.16
CA PHE A 268 12.26 -12.80 -15.31
C PHE A 268 12.88 -12.88 -16.71
N SER A 269 12.70 -13.99 -17.45
CA SER A 269 13.03 -14.02 -18.88
C SER A 269 12.21 -13.01 -19.68
N LEU A 270 10.92 -12.86 -19.37
CA LEU A 270 10.07 -11.85 -20.01
C LEU A 270 10.52 -10.43 -19.62
N VAL A 271 10.86 -10.20 -18.34
CA VAL A 271 11.38 -8.90 -17.88
C VAL A 271 12.69 -8.56 -18.62
N LYS A 272 13.63 -9.50 -18.70
CA LYS A 272 14.90 -9.32 -19.43
C LYS A 272 14.66 -9.03 -20.90
N GLU A 273 13.75 -9.76 -21.56
CA GLU A 273 13.34 -9.52 -22.94
C GLU A 273 12.84 -8.10 -23.16
N PHE A 274 11.99 -7.60 -22.27
CA PHE A 274 11.44 -6.24 -22.37
C PHE A 274 12.50 -5.15 -22.19
N ILE A 275 13.47 -5.39 -21.31
CA ILE A 275 14.62 -4.51 -21.12
C ILE A 275 15.53 -4.55 -22.35
N ASP A 276 15.91 -5.73 -22.83
CA ASP A 276 16.89 -5.89 -23.93
C ASP A 276 16.35 -5.36 -25.26
N ASN A 277 15.05 -5.51 -25.52
CA ASN A 277 14.41 -4.93 -26.69
C ASN A 277 14.15 -3.41 -26.53
N GLY A 278 14.44 -2.83 -25.37
CA GLY A 278 14.19 -1.42 -25.06
C GLY A 278 12.70 -1.08 -25.04
N TYR A 279 11.84 -2.04 -24.72
CA TYR A 279 10.43 -1.78 -24.47
C TYR A 279 10.23 -1.08 -23.11
N VAL A 280 11.14 -1.31 -22.18
CA VAL A 280 11.33 -0.57 -20.93
C VAL A 280 12.66 0.14 -20.98
N ASP A 281 12.71 1.42 -20.67
CA ASP A 281 13.94 2.14 -20.40
C ASP A 281 14.40 1.82 -18.97
N ALA A 282 15.36 0.92 -18.86
CA ALA A 282 15.85 0.42 -17.58
C ALA A 282 16.49 1.54 -16.71
N GLY A 283 17.24 2.45 -17.34
CA GLY A 283 17.88 3.59 -16.65
C GLY A 283 16.81 4.51 -16.05
N LYS A 284 15.82 4.88 -16.84
CA LYS A 284 14.70 5.71 -16.40
C LYS A 284 13.87 5.01 -15.34
N ALA A 285 13.57 3.71 -15.50
CA ALA A 285 12.79 2.93 -14.54
C ALA A 285 13.44 2.88 -13.16
N LEU A 286 14.76 2.75 -13.05
CA LEU A 286 15.51 2.80 -11.79
C LEU A 286 15.32 4.12 -11.02
N GLU A 287 15.13 5.23 -11.72
CA GLU A 287 14.95 6.57 -11.14
C GLU A 287 13.49 6.92 -10.90
N THR A 288 12.57 6.26 -11.62
CA THR A 288 11.13 6.53 -11.59
C THR A 288 10.49 5.95 -10.31
N ARG A 289 10.02 6.82 -9.43
CA ARG A 289 9.32 6.42 -8.20
C ARG A 289 7.89 5.99 -8.51
N LYS A 290 7.46 4.88 -7.89
CA LYS A 290 6.09 4.39 -8.02
C LYS A 290 5.07 5.40 -7.48
N THR A 291 3.93 5.46 -8.13
CA THR A 291 2.76 6.28 -7.73
C THR A 291 3.08 7.76 -7.54
N SER A 292 4.08 8.24 -8.27
CA SER A 292 4.43 9.66 -8.40
C SER A 292 5.00 9.94 -9.78
N ASP A 293 6.29 9.66 -9.99
CA ASP A 293 6.98 9.97 -11.25
C ASP A 293 6.45 9.13 -12.43
N ASP A 294 6.05 7.88 -12.17
CA ASP A 294 5.40 7.02 -13.17
C ASP A 294 4.06 7.59 -13.64
N LEU A 295 3.24 8.11 -12.72
CA LEU A 295 1.96 8.73 -13.07
C LEU A 295 2.17 10.05 -13.83
N GLU A 296 3.09 10.90 -13.35
CA GLU A 296 3.46 12.15 -14.02
C GLU A 296 3.98 11.92 -15.45
N GLU A 297 4.68 10.81 -15.66
CA GLU A 297 5.16 10.42 -16.99
C GLU A 297 4.00 9.93 -17.86
N PHE A 298 3.11 9.09 -17.32
CA PHE A 298 2.00 8.51 -18.09
C PHE A 298 1.02 9.58 -18.58
N VAL A 299 0.69 10.57 -17.74
CA VAL A 299 -0.27 11.62 -18.09
C VAL A 299 0.23 12.59 -19.16
N LYS A 300 1.53 12.57 -19.50
CA LYS A 300 2.06 13.30 -20.67
C LYS A 300 1.53 12.72 -22.00
N GLY A 301 1.05 11.48 -22.00
CA GLY A 301 0.45 10.83 -23.16
C GLY A 301 1.49 10.34 -24.20
N GLU A 302 2.78 10.33 -23.88
CA GLU A 302 3.87 10.01 -24.81
C GLU A 302 4.16 8.51 -24.91
N SER A 303 3.69 7.69 -23.96
CA SER A 303 3.84 6.23 -23.95
C SER A 303 2.49 5.54 -23.95
N PRO A 304 2.33 4.42 -24.67
CA PRO A 304 1.06 3.71 -24.74
C PRO A 304 0.74 2.94 -23.44
N PHE A 305 1.75 2.54 -22.66
CA PHE A 305 1.56 1.67 -21.52
C PHE A 305 2.31 2.14 -20.28
N MET A 306 1.74 1.84 -19.08
CA MET A 306 2.39 1.95 -17.79
C MET A 306 2.05 0.73 -16.93
N LEU A 307 3.02 0.22 -16.18
CA LEU A 307 2.86 -0.89 -15.24
C LEU A 307 2.78 -0.36 -13.81
N THR A 308 1.59 -0.41 -13.20
CA THR A 308 1.43 -0.03 -11.79
C THR A 308 0.16 -0.65 -11.19
N GLY A 309 -0.16 -0.34 -9.93
CA GLY A 309 -1.34 -0.86 -9.25
C GLY A 309 -2.61 -0.09 -9.62
N ALA A 310 -3.76 -0.78 -9.56
CA ALA A 310 -5.06 -0.22 -9.89
C ALA A 310 -5.44 0.99 -9.03
N TRP A 311 -4.95 1.04 -7.77
CA TRP A 311 -5.18 2.17 -6.86
C TRP A 311 -4.68 3.52 -7.41
N ALA A 312 -3.83 3.51 -8.42
CA ALA A 312 -3.37 4.73 -9.08
C ALA A 312 -4.42 5.31 -10.07
N ALA A 313 -5.48 4.55 -10.43
CA ALA A 313 -6.45 4.99 -11.45
C ALA A 313 -7.12 6.31 -11.09
N GLY A 314 -7.62 6.44 -9.87
CA GLY A 314 -8.23 7.70 -9.41
C GLY A 314 -7.25 8.89 -9.37
N ARG A 315 -5.95 8.63 -9.13
CA ARG A 315 -4.92 9.68 -9.18
C ARG A 315 -4.61 10.11 -10.60
N VAL A 316 -4.48 9.14 -11.52
CA VAL A 316 -4.30 9.44 -12.95
C VAL A 316 -5.48 10.26 -13.47
N GLU A 317 -6.72 9.87 -13.11
CA GLU A 317 -7.93 10.63 -13.44
C GLU A 317 -7.89 12.05 -12.84
N GLY A 318 -7.51 12.17 -11.57
CA GLY A 318 -7.37 13.47 -10.89
C GLY A 318 -6.28 14.39 -11.45
N MET A 319 -5.34 13.86 -12.23
CA MET A 319 -4.33 14.65 -12.97
C MET A 319 -4.85 15.17 -14.31
N ASP A 320 -6.10 14.83 -14.69
CA ASP A 320 -6.83 15.31 -15.87
C ASP A 320 -6.05 15.13 -17.20
N PRO A 321 -5.63 13.88 -17.54
CA PRO A 321 -4.94 13.65 -18.80
C PRO A 321 -5.87 13.97 -19.99
N ASP A 322 -5.30 14.43 -21.11
CA ASP A 322 -6.05 14.76 -22.32
C ASP A 322 -6.49 13.51 -23.13
N PHE A 323 -6.50 12.34 -22.51
CA PHE A 323 -6.82 11.06 -23.09
C PHE A 323 -7.55 10.12 -22.13
N ASP A 324 -8.42 9.27 -22.70
CA ASP A 324 -9.02 8.15 -21.99
C ASP A 324 -7.98 7.04 -21.79
N PHE A 325 -7.98 6.42 -20.60
CA PHE A 325 -7.17 5.24 -20.33
C PHE A 325 -8.02 4.07 -19.80
N VAL A 326 -7.42 2.91 -19.71
CA VAL A 326 -7.99 1.72 -19.09
C VAL A 326 -6.86 0.92 -18.43
N VAL A 327 -7.17 0.23 -17.35
CA VAL A 327 -6.27 -0.72 -16.70
C VAL A 327 -6.66 -2.13 -17.14
N ALA A 328 -5.85 -2.71 -18.02
CA ALA A 328 -6.06 -4.05 -18.56
C ALA A 328 -5.32 -5.11 -17.71
N PRO A 329 -5.74 -6.39 -17.76
CA PRO A 329 -4.92 -7.49 -17.29
C PRO A 329 -3.54 -7.48 -17.93
N TYR A 330 -2.52 -7.99 -17.24
CA TYR A 330 -1.20 -8.19 -17.86
C TYR A 330 -1.28 -9.22 -18.98
N PRO A 331 -1.05 -8.86 -20.25
CA PRO A 331 -1.15 -9.76 -21.39
C PRO A 331 0.13 -10.63 -21.51
N VAL A 332 0.45 -11.39 -20.47
CA VAL A 332 1.72 -12.12 -20.34
C VAL A 332 1.62 -13.60 -20.67
N LEU A 333 0.44 -14.06 -21.08
CA LEU A 333 0.20 -15.45 -21.47
C LEU A 333 -0.10 -15.55 -22.97
N GLU A 334 0.09 -16.73 -23.54
CA GLU A 334 -0.20 -16.96 -24.95
C GLU A 334 -1.72 -16.98 -25.22
N ASP A 335 -2.51 -17.37 -24.21
CA ASP A 335 -3.96 -17.50 -24.27
C ASP A 335 -4.72 -16.33 -23.62
N GLY A 336 -4.02 -15.25 -23.24
CA GLY A 336 -4.66 -14.06 -22.68
C GLY A 336 -3.90 -13.37 -21.58
N GLY A 337 -4.64 -12.58 -20.78
CA GLY A 337 -4.10 -11.82 -19.66
C GLY A 337 -4.37 -12.48 -18.30
N LEU A 338 -3.69 -11.97 -17.28
CA LEU A 338 -3.90 -12.27 -15.86
C LEU A 338 -3.83 -11.01 -15.01
N VAL A 339 -4.33 -11.09 -13.79
CA VAL A 339 -4.17 -10.04 -12.77
C VAL A 339 -3.35 -10.57 -11.62
N VAL A 340 -2.28 -9.86 -11.25
CA VAL A 340 -1.61 -10.09 -9.97
C VAL A 340 -2.39 -9.35 -8.90
N ILE A 341 -2.67 -10.02 -7.78
CA ILE A 341 -3.41 -9.46 -6.66
C ILE A 341 -2.62 -9.61 -5.37
N ASN A 342 -2.88 -8.75 -4.41
CA ASN A 342 -2.39 -8.90 -3.03
C ASN A 342 -3.51 -8.62 -2.05
N ALA A 343 -3.62 -9.43 -1.01
CA ALA A 343 -4.30 -9.01 0.21
C ALA A 343 -3.56 -7.80 0.77
N ASP A 344 -4.20 -6.63 0.79
CA ASP A 344 -3.54 -5.35 1.05
C ASP A 344 -4.21 -4.57 2.17
N THR A 345 -3.53 -3.51 2.61
CA THR A 345 -3.92 -2.71 3.78
C THR A 345 -4.29 -3.63 4.94
N ARG A 346 -3.33 -4.50 5.29
CA ARG A 346 -3.47 -5.51 6.35
C ARG A 346 -3.40 -4.83 7.70
N LEU A 347 -4.42 -4.98 8.52
CA LEU A 347 -4.44 -4.50 9.90
C LEU A 347 -3.96 -5.59 10.84
N SER A 348 -3.11 -5.21 11.79
CA SER A 348 -2.64 -6.04 12.90
C SER A 348 -2.76 -5.29 14.22
N VAL A 349 -2.80 -6.04 15.33
CA VAL A 349 -2.87 -5.50 16.69
C VAL A 349 -1.59 -5.87 17.44
N ASN A 350 -1.02 -4.90 18.13
CA ASN A 350 0.18 -5.04 18.92
C ASN A 350 -0.09 -5.86 20.19
N ARG A 351 0.64 -6.97 20.37
CA ARG A 351 0.51 -7.82 21.55
C ARG A 351 0.94 -7.13 22.85
N ALA A 352 1.79 -6.11 22.76
CA ALA A 352 2.27 -5.33 23.90
C ALA A 352 1.37 -4.10 24.18
N SER A 353 0.25 -3.92 23.47
CA SER A 353 -0.71 -2.86 23.74
C SER A 353 -1.33 -3.04 25.12
N GLU A 354 -1.53 -1.92 25.85
CA GLU A 354 -2.30 -1.88 27.10
C GLU A 354 -3.82 -1.82 26.85
N HIS A 355 -4.24 -1.71 25.55
CA HIS A 355 -5.63 -1.47 25.09
C HIS A 355 -6.06 -2.50 24.03
N ILE A 356 -5.74 -3.78 24.25
CA ILE A 356 -6.01 -4.86 23.26
C ILE A 356 -7.50 -4.97 22.95
N ASP A 357 -8.37 -4.88 23.95
CA ASP A 357 -9.82 -5.03 23.76
C ASP A 357 -10.40 -3.89 22.90
N GLU A 358 -9.96 -2.66 23.12
CA GLU A 358 -10.36 -1.50 22.34
C GLU A 358 -9.79 -1.55 20.91
N ALA A 359 -8.55 -2.04 20.77
CA ALA A 359 -7.91 -2.24 19.47
C ALA A 359 -8.64 -3.33 18.64
N LEU A 360 -9.03 -4.44 19.27
CA LEU A 360 -9.84 -5.50 18.63
C LEU A 360 -11.22 -4.98 18.24
N ALA A 361 -11.89 -4.21 19.11
CA ALA A 361 -13.17 -3.59 18.79
C ALA A 361 -13.07 -2.65 17.59
N PHE A 362 -11.97 -1.89 17.49
CA PHE A 362 -11.72 -1.02 16.34
C PHE A 362 -11.46 -1.81 15.05
N VAL A 363 -10.63 -2.86 15.10
CA VAL A 363 -10.37 -3.70 13.92
C VAL A 363 -11.66 -4.41 13.47
N GLU A 364 -12.48 -4.95 14.40
CA GLU A 364 -13.78 -5.54 14.08
C GLU A 364 -14.72 -4.53 13.42
N PHE A 365 -14.75 -3.28 13.90
CA PHE A 365 -15.54 -2.22 13.29
C PHE A 365 -15.03 -1.87 11.88
N PHE A 366 -13.72 -1.68 11.70
CA PHE A 366 -13.12 -1.35 10.40
C PHE A 366 -13.41 -2.43 9.37
N THR A 367 -13.43 -3.70 9.78
CA THR A 367 -13.64 -4.86 8.91
C THR A 367 -15.10 -5.23 8.68
N ARG A 368 -16.07 -4.44 9.15
CA ARG A 368 -17.48 -4.59 8.72
C ARG A 368 -17.61 -4.37 7.22
N SER A 369 -18.55 -5.07 6.59
CA SER A 369 -18.67 -5.07 5.11
C SER A 369 -18.89 -3.69 4.51
N GLU A 370 -19.66 -2.81 5.17
CA GLU A 370 -19.88 -1.43 4.73
C GLU A 370 -18.60 -0.59 4.73
N ASN A 371 -17.75 -0.75 5.75
CA ASN A 371 -16.49 0.00 5.87
C ASN A 371 -15.42 -0.53 4.91
N ILE A 372 -15.31 -1.86 4.78
CA ILE A 372 -14.45 -2.49 3.78
C ILE A 372 -14.84 -2.06 2.38
N GLN A 373 -16.14 -2.09 2.03
CA GLN A 373 -16.60 -1.70 0.69
C GLN A 373 -16.26 -0.24 0.41
N LYS A 374 -16.57 0.66 1.36
CA LYS A 374 -16.26 2.08 1.25
C LYS A 374 -14.77 2.34 1.04
N PHE A 375 -13.92 1.64 1.80
CA PHE A 375 -12.47 1.79 1.70
C PHE A 375 -11.90 1.16 0.43
N ALA A 376 -12.39 -0.02 0.01
CA ALA A 376 -11.96 -0.68 -1.21
C ALA A 376 -12.32 0.12 -2.48
N ASP A 377 -13.52 0.70 -2.55
CA ASP A 377 -13.94 1.56 -3.67
C ASP A 377 -13.05 2.80 -3.77
N GLN A 378 -12.79 3.47 -2.65
CA GLN A 378 -11.90 4.63 -2.62
C GLN A 378 -10.48 4.27 -3.08
N GLN A 379 -10.00 3.04 -2.78
CA GLN A 379 -8.70 2.53 -3.18
C GLN A 379 -8.67 1.97 -4.62
N SER A 380 -9.75 2.06 -5.41
CA SER A 380 -9.87 1.36 -6.71
C SER A 380 -9.40 -0.09 -6.62
N SER A 381 -9.80 -0.77 -5.55
CA SER A 381 -9.36 -2.12 -5.18
C SER A 381 -10.56 -3.06 -5.10
N PHE A 382 -10.30 -4.36 -4.96
CA PHE A 382 -11.36 -5.35 -4.79
C PHE A 382 -11.65 -5.55 -3.29
N SER A 383 -12.88 -5.97 -2.99
CA SER A 383 -13.24 -6.38 -1.64
C SER A 383 -12.61 -7.74 -1.30
N PRO A 384 -12.07 -7.93 -0.08
CA PRO A 384 -11.60 -9.23 0.40
C PRO A 384 -12.75 -10.15 0.83
N LEU A 385 -13.98 -9.63 0.90
CA LEU A 385 -15.15 -10.35 1.44
C LEU A 385 -15.76 -11.30 0.41
N ARG A 386 -16.47 -12.33 0.91
CA ARG A 386 -17.19 -13.31 0.09
C ARG A 386 -18.31 -12.67 -0.73
N GLU A 387 -19.06 -11.78 -0.12
CA GLU A 387 -20.17 -11.04 -0.74
C GLU A 387 -19.77 -9.60 -1.13
N GLY A 388 -18.46 -9.38 -1.34
CA GLY A 388 -17.95 -8.06 -1.72
C GLY A 388 -18.47 -7.63 -3.08
N ILE A 389 -18.95 -6.38 -3.16
CA ILE A 389 -19.39 -5.77 -4.40
C ILE A 389 -18.15 -5.46 -5.25
N PRO A 390 -18.15 -5.78 -6.57
CA PRO A 390 -17.08 -5.37 -7.46
C PRO A 390 -16.89 -3.84 -7.46
N SER A 391 -15.64 -3.40 -7.62
CA SER A 391 -15.36 -1.96 -7.74
C SER A 391 -16.17 -1.33 -8.88
N SER A 392 -16.73 -0.15 -8.62
CA SER A 392 -17.48 0.64 -9.61
C SER A 392 -16.60 1.51 -10.50
N VAL A 393 -15.30 1.58 -10.22
CA VAL A 393 -14.34 2.39 -10.97
C VAL A 393 -14.25 1.92 -12.42
N LYS A 394 -14.57 2.80 -13.36
CA LYS A 394 -14.73 2.49 -14.79
C LYS A 394 -13.43 2.00 -15.43
N GLU A 395 -12.33 2.63 -15.10
CA GLU A 395 -11.03 2.41 -15.72
C GLU A 395 -10.45 1.03 -15.41
N ILE A 396 -10.84 0.42 -14.28
CA ILE A 396 -10.34 -0.88 -13.86
C ILE A 396 -11.28 -2.05 -14.17
N GLN A 397 -12.40 -1.83 -14.87
CA GLN A 397 -13.38 -2.90 -15.16
C GLN A 397 -12.77 -4.13 -15.87
N PRO A 398 -11.78 -4.01 -16.78
CA PRO A 398 -11.16 -5.18 -17.39
C PRO A 398 -10.44 -6.07 -16.36
N ILE A 399 -9.73 -5.49 -15.38
CA ILE A 399 -9.09 -6.30 -14.32
C ILE A 399 -10.11 -6.85 -13.32
N VAL A 400 -11.21 -6.15 -13.06
CA VAL A 400 -12.34 -6.68 -12.26
C VAL A 400 -12.87 -7.95 -12.91
N SER A 401 -13.18 -7.93 -14.20
CA SER A 401 -13.67 -9.08 -14.96
C SER A 401 -12.66 -10.24 -14.96
N CYS A 402 -11.37 -9.93 -15.10
CA CYS A 402 -10.31 -10.93 -15.05
C CYS A 402 -10.18 -11.56 -13.66
N TYR A 403 -10.27 -10.76 -12.59
CA TYR A 403 -10.30 -11.23 -11.21
C TYR A 403 -11.48 -12.18 -10.96
N GLN A 404 -12.68 -11.82 -11.42
CA GLN A 404 -13.88 -12.66 -11.28
C GLN A 404 -13.77 -13.97 -12.06
N SER A 405 -13.06 -13.98 -13.19
CA SER A 405 -12.82 -15.20 -13.98
C SER A 405 -11.78 -16.15 -13.36
N GLY A 406 -11.12 -15.74 -12.27
CA GLY A 406 -10.10 -16.55 -11.58
C GLY A 406 -8.72 -16.54 -12.24
N ARG A 407 -8.50 -15.75 -13.31
CA ARG A 407 -7.17 -15.59 -13.94
C ARG A 407 -6.28 -14.68 -13.09
N THR A 408 -5.92 -15.17 -11.90
CA THR A 408 -5.21 -14.38 -10.88
C THR A 408 -4.03 -15.13 -10.30
N VAL A 409 -3.03 -14.36 -9.85
CA VAL A 409 -1.88 -14.81 -9.07
C VAL A 409 -1.78 -13.93 -7.83
N ILE A 410 -1.56 -14.52 -6.67
CA ILE A 410 -1.28 -13.74 -5.44
C ILE A 410 0.21 -13.44 -5.40
N GLY A 411 0.55 -12.15 -5.43
CA GLY A 411 1.95 -11.71 -5.54
C GLY A 411 2.76 -11.88 -4.25
N THR A 412 2.08 -11.73 -3.10
CA THR A 412 2.63 -11.96 -1.76
C THR A 412 1.82 -13.04 -1.06
N ASP A 413 1.84 -14.27 -1.64
CA ASP A 413 1.11 -15.39 -1.06
C ASP A 413 1.66 -15.72 0.34
N ALA A 414 0.75 -15.81 1.31
CA ALA A 414 1.10 -16.03 2.70
C ALA A 414 1.68 -17.43 2.97
N LEU A 415 1.56 -18.36 2.03
CA LEU A 415 2.21 -19.66 2.11
C LEU A 415 3.73 -19.59 1.89
N LEU A 416 4.26 -18.48 1.35
CA LEU A 416 5.70 -18.27 1.18
C LEU A 416 6.30 -17.74 2.49
N GLU A 417 7.19 -18.52 3.10
CA GLU A 417 7.86 -18.22 4.38
C GLU A 417 9.15 -17.39 4.20
N PHE A 418 9.27 -16.66 3.10
CA PHE A 418 10.39 -15.76 2.81
C PHE A 418 9.91 -14.51 2.06
N PRO A 419 10.67 -13.40 2.09
CA PRO A 419 10.22 -12.10 1.59
C PRO A 419 10.24 -12.03 0.06
N ILE A 420 9.32 -12.75 -0.60
CA ILE A 420 9.24 -12.84 -2.08
C ILE A 420 9.10 -11.45 -2.73
N TRP A 421 8.40 -10.51 -2.08
CA TRP A 421 8.16 -9.19 -2.61
C TRP A 421 9.43 -8.34 -2.69
N GLU A 422 10.29 -8.43 -1.66
CA GLU A 422 11.61 -7.79 -1.66
C GLU A 422 12.55 -8.48 -2.66
N LEU A 423 12.61 -9.81 -2.63
CA LEU A 423 13.51 -10.57 -3.51
C LEU A 423 13.24 -10.30 -4.99
N THR A 424 11.98 -10.28 -5.39
CA THR A 424 11.61 -10.00 -6.78
C THR A 424 11.82 -8.54 -7.19
N ALA A 425 11.69 -7.59 -6.26
CA ALA A 425 12.05 -6.19 -6.51
C ALA A 425 13.55 -6.04 -6.77
N ARG A 426 14.38 -6.64 -5.90
CA ARG A 426 15.84 -6.62 -6.05
C ARG A 426 16.31 -7.36 -7.30
N ALA A 427 15.68 -8.47 -7.67
CA ALA A 427 15.97 -9.16 -8.94
C ALA A 427 15.65 -8.27 -10.15
N SER A 428 14.51 -7.59 -10.14
CA SER A 428 14.17 -6.60 -11.19
C SER A 428 15.21 -5.48 -11.29
N GLU A 429 15.64 -4.96 -10.15
CA GLU A 429 16.66 -3.89 -10.09
C GLU A 429 18.01 -4.37 -10.64
N ARG A 430 18.44 -5.60 -10.35
CA ARG A 430 19.68 -6.20 -10.88
C ARG A 430 19.65 -6.31 -12.40
N LEU A 431 18.52 -6.79 -12.96
CA LEU A 431 18.34 -6.85 -14.41
C LEU A 431 18.33 -5.46 -15.06
N MET A 432 17.68 -4.48 -14.44
CA MET A 432 17.70 -3.09 -14.91
C MET A 432 19.12 -2.47 -14.86
N LYS A 433 19.96 -2.93 -13.95
CA LYS A 433 21.38 -2.54 -13.88
C LYS A 433 22.29 -3.28 -14.88
N GLY A 434 21.72 -4.15 -15.71
CA GLY A 434 22.42 -4.88 -16.77
C GLY A 434 23.04 -6.19 -16.33
N GLU A 435 22.63 -6.74 -15.19
CA GLU A 435 23.10 -8.07 -14.79
C GLU A 435 22.44 -9.15 -15.66
N GLU A 436 23.15 -10.23 -15.87
CA GLU A 436 22.65 -11.37 -16.64
C GLU A 436 21.57 -12.15 -15.87
N LEU A 437 20.59 -12.69 -16.60
CA LEU A 437 19.47 -13.42 -16.02
C LEU A 437 19.96 -14.60 -15.15
N GLU A 438 20.94 -15.35 -15.64
CA GLU A 438 21.47 -16.52 -14.92
C GLU A 438 22.07 -16.14 -13.56
N ASP A 439 22.83 -15.05 -13.49
CA ASP A 439 23.46 -14.59 -12.25
C ASP A 439 22.41 -14.01 -11.28
N THR A 440 21.42 -13.30 -11.78
CA THR A 440 20.29 -12.81 -10.99
C THR A 440 19.49 -13.97 -10.40
N MET A 441 19.22 -15.04 -11.18
CA MET A 441 18.50 -16.22 -10.70
C MET A 441 19.30 -17.00 -9.65
N LYS A 442 20.60 -17.18 -9.83
CA LYS A 442 21.50 -17.79 -8.82
C LYS A 442 21.49 -16.99 -7.52
N TRP A 443 21.55 -15.67 -7.64
CA TRP A 443 21.46 -14.78 -6.49
C TRP A 443 20.11 -14.94 -5.75
N MET A 444 18.98 -15.05 -6.46
CA MET A 444 17.66 -15.27 -5.84
C MET A 444 17.62 -16.58 -5.02
N ASP A 445 18.21 -17.66 -5.53
CA ASP A 445 18.30 -18.93 -4.80
C ASP A 445 19.11 -18.82 -3.52
N GLN A 446 20.24 -18.10 -3.56
CA GLN A 446 21.10 -17.88 -2.40
C GLN A 446 20.40 -17.06 -1.32
N GLU A 447 19.74 -15.97 -1.70
CA GLU A 447 19.00 -15.11 -0.77
C GLU A 447 17.80 -15.86 -0.16
N ALA A 448 17.03 -16.58 -0.98
CA ALA A 448 15.90 -17.36 -0.48
C ALA A 448 16.38 -18.45 0.50
N ALA A 449 17.49 -19.13 0.19
CA ALA A 449 18.08 -20.15 1.08
C ALA A 449 18.56 -19.54 2.40
N GLY A 450 19.14 -18.34 2.37
CA GLY A 450 19.63 -17.63 3.57
C GLY A 450 18.52 -17.13 4.49
N ARG A 451 17.29 -17.01 3.98
CA ARG A 451 16.15 -16.46 4.71
C ARG A 451 15.11 -17.52 5.13
N ARG A 452 15.28 -18.77 4.74
CA ARG A 452 14.45 -19.90 5.18
C ARG A 452 14.72 -20.22 6.64
N GLY A 453 13.69 -20.11 7.48
CA GLY A 453 13.78 -20.50 8.92
C GLY A 453 14.64 -19.61 9.82
N GLY A 454 15.01 -18.43 9.38
CA GLY A 454 15.85 -17.49 10.11
C GLY A 454 15.33 -16.06 10.08
N TRP A 455 14.31 -15.76 10.87
CA TRP A 455 13.97 -14.42 11.34
C TRP A 455 14.31 -14.27 12.81
#